data_83baec7b7bb31943afd12dcb8c0588d7
#
_entry.id   83baec7b7bb31943afd12dcb8c0588d7
#
_cell.length_a   1.000
_cell.length_b   1.000
_cell.length_c   1.000
_cell.angle_alpha   90.00
_cell.angle_beta   90.00
_cell.angle_gamma   90.00
#
_symmetry.space_group_name_H-M   'P 1'
#
loop_
_entity.id
_entity.type
_entity.pdbx_description
1 polymer ?
#
loop_
_entity_poly.entity_id
_entity_poly.type
_entity_poly.pdbx_seq_one_letter_code
_entity_poly.pdbx_strand_id
1 'polypeptide(L)' 'MPQRDGQLEGVVTAQLPSGLYQVEIDGKYRVTAHLGGKNAGGAERNFVRVLVGDRVVVELTPRDTTRGRIVRKA' A
#
# COMPACT_ATOMS: atom_id res chain seq x y z
N MET A 1 9.69 0.76 15.35
CA MET A 1 9.76 0.79 15.03
C MET A 1 9.99 1.06 14.14
N PRO A 2 10.51 0.96 13.92
CA PRO A 2 10.85 1.57 13.03
C PRO A 2 10.49 1.31 11.75
N GLN A 3 9.98 2.20 11.07
CA GLN A 3 9.68 2.06 9.78
C GLN A 3 10.71 2.74 9.02
N ARG A 4 10.93 2.40 7.77
CA ARG A 4 11.79 3.07 6.94
C ARG A 4 11.20 4.31 6.54
N ASP A 5 11.96 5.30 6.18
CA ASP A 5 11.45 6.54 5.70
C ASP A 5 10.50 6.31 4.60
N GLY A 6 9.39 6.92 4.64
CA GLY A 6 8.42 6.82 3.58
C GLY A 6 7.54 5.61 3.63
N GLN A 7 7.77 4.73 4.55
CA GLN A 7 6.95 3.55 4.66
C GLN A 7 6.04 3.65 5.86
N LEU A 8 4.76 3.47 5.64
CA LEU A 8 3.78 3.59 6.68
C LEU A 8 2.81 2.43 6.63
N GLU A 9 2.30 2.07 7.76
CA GLU A 9 1.34 1.00 7.84
C GLU A 9 -0.06 1.56 7.77
N GLY A 10 -0.92 0.95 7.03
CA GLY A 10 -2.30 1.40 6.93
C GLY A 10 -3.24 0.25 6.68
N VAL A 11 -4.49 0.57 6.52
CA VAL A 11 -5.53 -0.43 6.31
C VAL A 11 -6.20 -0.13 4.99
N VAL A 12 -6.41 -1.15 4.18
CA VAL A 12 -7.08 -0.99 2.91
C VAL A 12 -8.55 -0.76 3.16
N THR A 13 -9.08 0.36 2.70
CA THR A 13 -10.48 0.67 2.93
C THR A 13 -11.33 0.53 1.68
N ALA A 14 -10.73 0.49 0.52
CA ALA A 14 -11.50 0.33 -0.69
C ALA A 14 -10.63 -0.18 -1.81
N GLN A 15 -11.25 -0.89 -2.73
CA GLN A 15 -10.53 -1.37 -3.88
C GLN A 15 -11.00 -0.53 -5.04
N LEU A 16 -10.11 0.11 -5.72
CA LEU A 16 -10.45 1.04 -6.78
C LEU A 16 -10.17 0.41 -8.14
N PRO A 17 -10.68 1.01 -9.19
CA PRO A 17 -10.44 0.46 -10.51
C PRO A 17 -8.96 0.50 -10.87
N SER A 18 -8.59 -0.26 -11.82
CA SER A 18 -7.25 -0.26 -12.35
C SER A 18 -6.18 -0.74 -11.39
N GLY A 19 -6.57 -1.58 -10.48
CA GLY A 19 -5.57 -2.15 -9.58
C GLY A 19 -5.11 -1.22 -8.50
N LEU A 20 -5.89 -0.22 -8.21
CA LEU A 20 -5.52 0.69 -7.15
C LEU A 20 -6.28 0.37 -5.87
N TYR A 21 -5.76 0.83 -4.76
CA TYR A 21 -6.39 0.59 -3.49
C TYR A 21 -6.36 1.86 -2.67
N GLN A 22 -7.38 2.08 -1.89
CA GLN A 22 -7.38 3.20 -1.01
C GLN A 22 -6.94 2.71 0.35
N VAL A 23 -5.92 3.30 0.90
CA VAL A 23 -5.36 2.88 2.17
C VAL A 23 -5.46 4.02 3.14
N GLU A 24 -5.94 3.73 4.34
CA GLU A 24 -6.07 4.76 5.33
C GLU A 24 -4.96 4.60 6.34
N ILE A 25 -4.23 5.66 6.60
CA ILE A 25 -3.11 5.63 7.50
C ILE A 25 -3.41 6.43 8.73
N ASP A 26 -3.25 5.83 9.87
CA ASP A 26 -3.53 6.48 11.12
C ASP A 26 -4.95 6.95 11.28
N GLY A 27 -5.84 6.41 10.53
CA GLY A 27 -7.23 6.81 10.62
C GLY A 27 -7.46 8.23 10.14
N LYS A 28 -6.47 8.86 9.54
CA LYS A 28 -6.63 10.19 9.10
C LYS A 28 -6.28 10.43 7.68
N TYR A 29 -5.25 9.80 7.18
CA TYR A 29 -4.80 10.09 5.84
C TYR A 29 -5.19 9.02 4.87
N ARG A 30 -5.57 9.40 3.68
CA ARG A 30 -5.91 8.44 2.67
C ARG A 30 -4.90 8.48 1.57
N VAL A 31 -4.43 7.35 1.16
CA VAL A 31 -3.43 7.24 0.12
C VAL A 31 -3.96 6.31 -0.94
N THR A 32 -3.79 6.67 -2.20
CA THR A 32 -4.14 5.80 -3.29
C THR A 32 -2.88 5.01 -3.62
N ALA A 33 -2.96 3.72 -3.49
CA ALA A 33 -1.78 2.89 -3.65
C ALA A 33 -1.98 1.79 -4.66
N HIS A 34 -0.89 1.39 -5.30
CA HIS A 34 -0.97 0.26 -6.21
C HIS A 34 -0.05 -0.81 -5.64
N LEU A 35 -0.17 -2.00 -6.13
CA LEU A 35 0.67 -3.06 -5.64
C LEU A 35 2.06 -2.82 -6.17
N GLY A 36 3.01 -3.19 -5.42
CA GLY A 36 4.36 -2.87 -5.68
C GLY A 36 5.02 -3.34 -6.90
N GLY A 37 4.54 -3.40 -7.89
CA GLY A 37 5.15 -3.59 -9.09
C GLY A 37 5.92 -4.81 -9.19
N LYS A 38 6.87 -4.86 -9.99
CA LYS A 38 7.44 -6.00 -10.29
C LYS A 38 8.12 -6.56 -9.19
N ASN A 39 8.59 -5.85 -8.34
CA ASN A 39 9.21 -6.44 -7.34
C ASN A 39 8.34 -7.22 -6.54
N ALA A 40 7.29 -6.72 -6.19
CA ALA A 40 6.40 -7.41 -5.40
C ALA A 40 5.96 -8.57 -6.09
N GLY A 41 5.61 -8.38 -7.22
CA GLY A 41 5.05 -9.42 -7.88
C GLY A 41 5.99 -10.38 -8.20
N GLY A 42 7.08 -9.94 -8.48
CA GLY A 42 7.93 -10.83 -8.99
C GLY A 42 8.15 -11.82 -8.01
N ALA A 43 8.37 -11.39 -6.94
CA ALA A 43 8.69 -12.28 -6.06
C ALA A 43 7.66 -13.13 -5.82
N GLU A 44 6.83 -12.73 -5.78
CA GLU A 44 6.05 -13.56 -5.44
C GLU A 44 5.04 -13.74 -5.99
N ARG A 45 5.14 -14.16 -6.79
CA ARG A 45 4.15 -14.38 -7.40
C ARG A 45 3.10 -14.75 -6.61
N ASN A 46 3.15 -15.02 -5.67
CA ASN A 46 2.08 -15.43 -5.02
C ASN A 46 1.55 -14.53 -4.29
N PHE A 47 1.65 -13.65 -4.61
CA PHE A 47 1.50 -12.81 -4.00
C PHE A 47 0.49 -12.32 -3.34
N VAL A 48 0.34 -11.51 -3.32
CA VAL A 48 -0.47 -10.91 -2.60
C VAL A 48 -1.75 -10.63 -3.02
N ARG A 49 -2.76 -10.98 -2.41
CA ARG A 49 -4.01 -10.64 -2.74
C ARG A 49 -4.37 -9.71 -1.69
N VAL A 50 -4.64 -8.50 -1.99
CA VAL A 50 -5.01 -7.49 -1.02
C VAL A 50 -6.51 -7.32 -1.00
N LEU A 51 -7.09 -7.37 0.18
CA LEU A 51 -8.53 -7.23 0.34
C LEU A 51 -8.82 -6.07 1.27
N VAL A 52 -10.04 -5.56 1.18
CA VAL A 52 -10.45 -4.50 2.07
C VAL A 52 -10.36 -5.01 3.49
N GLY A 53 -9.76 -4.24 4.35
CA GLY A 53 -9.56 -4.64 5.72
C GLY A 53 -8.16 -5.13 6.02
N ASP A 54 -7.39 -5.41 4.99
CA ASP A 54 -6.05 -5.90 5.22
C ASP A 54 -5.13 -4.79 5.67
N ARG A 55 -4.17 -5.13 6.50
CA ARG A 55 -3.17 -4.17 6.88
C ARG A 55 -2.01 -4.30 5.95
N VAL A 56 -1.50 -3.22 5.47
CA VAL A 56 -0.44 -3.22 4.50
C VAL A 56 0.58 -2.17 4.84
N VAL A 57 1.77 -2.31 4.29
CA VAL A 57 2.79 -1.31 4.43
C VAL A 57 2.89 -0.61 3.09
N VAL A 58 2.77 0.70 3.11
CA VAL A 58 2.75 1.50 1.91
C VAL A 58 3.95 2.41 1.89
N GLU A 59 4.58 2.53 0.74
CA GLU A 59 5.67 3.45 0.58
C GLU A 59 5.15 4.64 -0.17
N LEU A 60 5.23 5.83 0.41
CA LEU A 60 4.66 7.00 -0.22
C LEU A 60 5.54 7.53 -1.32
N THR A 61 4.92 8.14 -2.31
CA THR A 61 5.63 8.75 -3.40
C THR A 61 6.22 10.06 -2.88
N PRO A 62 7.49 10.27 -3.00
CA PRO A 62 8.11 11.45 -2.40
C PRO A 62 7.52 12.77 -2.82
N ARG A 63 7.11 12.90 -4.04
CA ARG A 63 6.57 14.13 -4.48
C ARG A 63 5.10 14.25 -4.33
N ASP A 64 4.42 13.18 -4.01
CA ASP A 64 2.98 13.21 -3.92
C ASP A 64 2.57 12.21 -2.87
N THR A 65 2.44 12.69 -1.65
CA THR A 65 2.16 11.78 -0.57
C THR A 65 0.70 11.32 -0.54
N THR A 66 -0.09 11.71 -1.52
CA THR A 66 -1.41 11.14 -1.61
C THR A 66 -1.36 9.86 -2.41
N ARG A 67 -0.19 9.48 -2.91
CA ARG A 67 -0.04 8.26 -3.65
C ARG A 67 1.09 7.44 -3.09
N GLY A 68 1.02 6.17 -3.33
CA GLY A 68 2.08 5.31 -2.86
C GLY A 68 1.96 3.94 -3.46
N ARG A 69 2.74 3.02 -2.92
CA ARG A 69 2.61 1.66 -3.40
C ARG A 69 2.65 0.74 -2.21
N ILE A 70 1.92 -0.34 -2.32
CA ILE A 70 1.87 -1.33 -1.26
C ILE A 70 3.07 -2.23 -1.45
N VAL A 71 3.95 -2.27 -0.47
CA VAL A 71 5.16 -3.06 -0.57
C VAL A 71 5.01 -4.43 0.06
N ARG A 72 4.11 -4.57 1.00
CA ARG A 72 3.87 -5.88 1.58
C ARG A 72 2.70 -5.80 2.52
N LYS A 73 2.22 -6.91 2.96
CA LYS A 73 1.18 -6.93 3.95
C LYS A 73 1.84 -6.81 5.30
N ALA A 74 1.19 -6.18 6.18
CA ALA A 74 1.75 -6.00 7.52
C ALA A 74 1.52 -7.21 8.39
#